data_3ca42d17d08fd2078e718404d6823802
#
_entry.id   3ca42d17d08fd2078e718404d6823802
#
_cell.length_a   1.000
_cell.length_b   1.000
_cell.length_c   1.000
_cell.angle_alpha   90.00
_cell.angle_beta   90.00
_cell.angle_gamma   90.00
#
_symmetry.space_group_name_H-M   'P 1'
#
loop_
_entity.id
_entity.type
_entity.pdbx_description
1 polymer ?
#
loop_
_entity_poly.entity_id
_entity_poly.type
_entity_poly.pdbx_seq_one_letter_code
_entity_poly.pdbx_strand_id
1 'polypeptide(L)'
;MNLAAVDMNLLVLLEALLDEAHVRRAGERAGLSQPAASHALARLRDLFGDPLLVRVGKTMVRTPRAEALRKPLAQFVTSAQAVLRTDTFDPRTSTRTFRFMLADLVSHLMMPLLLARLARTAPGIRVEIIPWRGRHC
;
A
#
# COMPACT_ATOMS: atom_id res chain seq x y z
N MET A 1 -5.13 16.58 -15.90
CA MET A 1 -5.02 17.01 -14.47
C MET A 1 -3.55 17.08 -14.12
N ASN A 2 -3.07 18.18 -13.58
CA ASN A 2 -1.67 18.32 -13.15
C ASN A 2 -1.54 17.86 -11.68
N LEU A 3 -0.68 16.88 -11.42
CA LEU A 3 -0.48 16.33 -10.08
C LEU A 3 0.02 17.38 -9.08
N ALA A 4 0.83 18.35 -9.53
CA ALA A 4 1.34 19.44 -8.69
C ALA A 4 0.25 20.39 -8.17
N ALA A 5 -0.92 20.43 -8.84
CA ALA A 5 -2.06 21.24 -8.42
C ALA A 5 -3.01 20.50 -7.46
N VAL A 6 -2.75 19.22 -7.17
CA VAL A 6 -3.58 18.39 -6.30
C VAL A 6 -2.99 18.41 -4.89
N ASP A 7 -3.80 18.81 -3.93
CA ASP A 7 -3.46 18.69 -2.51
C ASP A 7 -3.41 17.20 -2.12
N MET A 8 -2.21 16.69 -1.83
CA MET A 8 -1.99 15.28 -1.51
C MET A 8 -2.71 14.83 -0.24
N ASN A 9 -2.98 15.76 0.69
CA ASN A 9 -3.75 15.43 1.90
C ASN A 9 -5.19 15.03 1.55
N LEU A 10 -5.74 15.59 0.47
CA LEU A 10 -7.07 15.18 -0.02
C LEU A 10 -7.07 13.72 -0.49
N LEU A 11 -5.96 13.23 -1.07
CA LEU A 11 -5.88 11.84 -1.51
C LEU A 11 -5.78 10.85 -0.34
N VAL A 12 -5.10 11.24 0.74
CA VAL A 12 -5.05 10.45 1.98
C VAL A 12 -6.44 10.37 2.62
N LEU A 13 -7.16 11.49 2.69
CA LEU A 13 -8.55 11.48 3.18
C LEU A 13 -9.47 10.68 2.25
N LEU A 14 -9.29 10.79 0.93
CA LEU A 14 -10.09 10.03 -0.04
C LEU A 14 -9.93 8.53 0.17
N GLU A 15 -8.71 8.05 0.40
CA GLU A 15 -8.46 6.64 0.71
C GLU A 15 -9.27 6.20 1.93
N ALA A 16 -9.21 6.98 3.03
CA ALA A 16 -9.99 6.70 4.23
C ALA A 16 -11.51 6.75 3.98
N LEU A 17 -12.00 7.71 3.18
CA LEU A 17 -13.42 7.83 2.81
C LEU A 17 -13.90 6.62 2.00
N LEU A 18 -13.06 6.15 1.08
CA LEU A 18 -13.39 5.00 0.24
C LEU A 18 -13.35 3.68 1.01
N ASP A 19 -12.55 3.57 2.05
CA ASP A 19 -12.53 2.39 2.91
C ASP A 19 -13.72 2.38 3.88
N GLU A 20 -13.90 3.46 4.62
CA GLU A 20 -14.87 3.56 5.70
C GLU A 20 -16.32 3.73 5.19
N ALA A 21 -16.52 4.29 3.99
CA ALA A 21 -17.82 4.77 3.50
C ALA A 21 -18.57 5.61 4.55
N HIS A 22 -17.84 6.35 5.39
CA HIS A 22 -18.37 7.13 6.49
C HIS A 22 -17.51 8.34 6.80
N VAL A 23 -18.05 9.56 6.60
CA VAL A 23 -17.25 10.81 6.63
C VAL A 23 -16.59 11.05 7.99
N ARG A 24 -17.30 10.82 9.10
CA ARG A 24 -16.75 11.03 10.45
C ARG A 24 -15.58 10.08 10.72
N ARG A 25 -15.77 8.78 10.50
CA ARG A 25 -14.70 7.77 10.73
C ARG A 25 -13.48 8.02 9.83
N ALA A 26 -13.72 8.36 8.57
CA ALA A 26 -12.65 8.71 7.66
C ALA A 26 -11.87 9.96 8.11
N GLY A 27 -12.57 10.98 8.61
CA GLY A 27 -11.96 12.16 9.20
C GLY A 27 -11.11 11.82 10.42
N GLU A 28 -11.63 11.06 11.37
CA GLU A 28 -10.90 10.59 12.54
C GLU A 28 -9.62 9.83 12.16
N ARG A 29 -9.71 8.92 11.18
CA ARG A 29 -8.56 8.17 10.64
C ARG A 29 -7.51 9.08 9.97
N ALA A 30 -7.95 10.14 9.31
CA ALA A 30 -7.08 11.13 8.67
C ALA A 30 -6.61 12.27 9.61
N GLY A 31 -6.96 12.21 10.90
CA GLY A 31 -6.61 13.25 11.87
C GLY A 31 -7.38 14.58 11.68
N LEU A 32 -8.55 14.53 11.05
CA LEU A 32 -9.37 15.70 10.74
C LEU A 32 -10.64 15.75 11.60
N SER A 33 -11.08 16.97 11.94
CA SER A 33 -12.43 17.16 12.50
C SER A 33 -13.52 16.83 11.46
N GLN A 34 -14.72 16.50 11.92
CA GLN A 34 -15.83 16.20 11.01
C GLN A 34 -16.16 17.36 10.04
N PRO A 35 -16.19 18.64 10.44
CA PRO A 35 -16.37 19.74 9.50
C PRO A 35 -15.27 19.82 8.44
N ALA A 36 -14.00 19.64 8.86
CA ALA A 36 -12.87 19.64 7.94
C ALA A 36 -12.96 18.49 6.93
N ALA A 37 -13.30 17.27 7.39
CA ALA A 37 -13.49 16.12 6.51
C ALA A 37 -14.65 16.32 5.52
N SER A 38 -15.76 16.93 5.95
CA SER A 38 -16.90 17.26 5.09
C SER A 38 -16.53 18.31 4.02
N HIS A 39 -15.78 19.34 4.40
CA HIS A 39 -15.30 20.35 3.47
C HIS A 39 -14.31 19.76 2.46
N ALA A 40 -13.40 18.93 2.92
CA ALA A 40 -12.45 18.24 2.05
C ALA A 40 -13.16 17.25 1.09
N LEU A 41 -14.22 16.56 1.52
CA LEU A 41 -15.06 15.76 0.63
C LEU A 41 -15.73 16.60 -0.47
N ALA A 42 -16.19 17.81 -0.14
CA ALA A 42 -16.73 18.72 -1.17
C ALA A 42 -15.68 19.06 -2.22
N ARG A 43 -14.46 19.43 -1.80
CA ARG A 43 -13.33 19.69 -2.73
C ARG A 43 -12.97 18.46 -3.58
N LEU A 44 -13.03 17.26 -3.01
CA LEU A 44 -12.80 16.01 -3.73
C LEU A 44 -13.88 15.77 -4.80
N ARG A 45 -15.14 16.05 -4.50
CA ARG A 45 -16.25 15.98 -5.46
C ARG A 45 -16.02 16.90 -6.67
N ASP A 46 -15.61 18.14 -6.40
CA ASP A 46 -15.28 19.11 -7.45
C ASP A 46 -14.08 18.63 -8.28
N LEU A 47 -13.03 18.11 -7.63
CA LEU A 47 -11.82 17.62 -8.28
C LEU A 47 -12.09 16.44 -9.22
N PHE A 48 -12.93 15.49 -8.79
CA PHE A 48 -13.23 14.28 -9.55
C PHE A 48 -14.47 14.40 -10.45
N GLY A 49 -15.27 15.45 -10.28
CA GLY A 49 -16.56 15.62 -10.95
C GLY A 49 -17.53 14.49 -10.65
N ASP A 50 -17.47 13.95 -9.42
CA ASP A 50 -18.23 12.77 -9.00
C ASP A 50 -18.61 12.88 -7.52
N PRO A 51 -19.83 12.48 -7.11
CA PRO A 51 -20.24 12.50 -5.70
C PRO A 51 -19.38 11.63 -4.77
N LEU A 52 -18.66 10.66 -5.30
CA LEU A 52 -17.80 9.67 -4.62
C LEU A 52 -18.57 8.81 -3.61
N LEU A 53 -19.29 9.42 -2.72
CA LEU A 53 -20.15 8.79 -1.72
C LEU A 53 -21.56 9.37 -1.82
N VAL A 54 -22.55 8.51 -2.00
CA VAL A 54 -23.98 8.86 -2.04
C VAL A 54 -24.71 8.20 -0.89
N ARG A 55 -25.75 8.86 -0.39
CA ARG A 55 -26.57 8.33 0.70
C ARG A 55 -27.66 7.43 0.13
N VAL A 56 -27.71 6.20 0.60
CA VAL A 56 -28.79 5.25 0.30
C VAL A 56 -29.43 4.83 1.63
N GLY A 57 -30.63 5.36 1.91
CA GLY A 57 -31.27 5.16 3.21
C GLY A 57 -30.43 5.77 4.34
N LYS A 58 -29.98 4.91 5.27
CA LYS A 58 -29.16 5.32 6.43
C LYS A 58 -27.65 5.14 6.21
N THR A 59 -27.24 4.58 5.09
CA THR A 59 -25.83 4.26 4.80
C THR A 59 -25.28 5.12 3.67
N MET A 60 -23.96 5.30 3.68
CA MET A 60 -23.21 5.88 2.55
C MET A 60 -22.70 4.76 1.65
N VAL A 61 -22.87 4.91 0.35
CA VAL A 61 -22.45 3.94 -0.66
C VAL A 61 -21.52 4.63 -1.64
N ARG A 62 -20.53 3.92 -2.11
CA ARG A 62 -19.57 4.41 -3.11
C ARG A 62 -20.20 4.46 -4.49
N THR A 63 -19.88 5.48 -5.27
CA THR A 63 -20.20 5.50 -6.69
C THR A 63 -19.35 4.46 -7.44
N PRO A 64 -19.73 4.03 -8.65
CA PRO A 64 -18.91 3.15 -9.49
C PRO A 64 -17.51 3.73 -9.74
N ARG A 65 -17.40 5.06 -9.91
CA ARG A 65 -16.13 5.76 -10.06
C ARG A 65 -15.28 5.68 -8.78
N ALA A 66 -15.89 5.91 -7.64
CA ALA A 66 -15.23 5.79 -6.34
C ALA A 66 -14.71 4.37 -6.09
N GLU A 67 -15.48 3.34 -6.44
CA GLU A 67 -15.06 1.95 -6.30
C GLU A 67 -13.86 1.63 -7.22
N ALA A 68 -13.85 2.15 -8.45
CA ALA A 68 -12.73 1.99 -9.37
C ALA A 68 -11.43 2.68 -8.86
N LEU A 69 -11.57 3.75 -8.08
CA LEU A 69 -10.43 4.49 -7.50
C LEU A 69 -9.79 3.78 -6.30
N ARG A 70 -10.47 2.87 -5.61
CA ARG A 70 -9.98 2.25 -4.37
C ARG A 70 -8.60 1.61 -4.52
N LYS A 71 -8.47 0.71 -5.49
CA LYS A 71 -7.21 -0.05 -5.67
C LYS A 71 -6.03 0.85 -6.06
N PRO A 72 -6.11 1.72 -7.10
CA PRO A 72 -5.00 2.59 -7.46
C PRO A 72 -4.66 3.60 -6.36
N LEU A 73 -5.64 4.08 -5.60
CA LEU A 73 -5.42 5.02 -4.51
C LEU A 73 -4.70 4.37 -3.31
N ALA A 74 -5.11 3.17 -2.91
CA ALA A 74 -4.42 2.41 -1.86
C ALA A 74 -2.96 2.11 -2.24
N GLN A 75 -2.70 1.77 -3.50
CA GLN A 75 -1.33 1.59 -4.00
C GLN A 75 -0.52 2.88 -3.94
N PHE A 76 -1.12 4.00 -4.33
CA PHE A 76 -0.48 5.32 -4.27
C PHE A 76 -0.12 5.71 -2.82
N VAL A 77 -1.06 5.60 -1.88
CA VAL A 77 -0.82 5.93 -0.46
C VAL A 77 0.26 5.03 0.13
N THR A 78 0.23 3.73 -0.16
CA THR A 78 1.26 2.77 0.28
C THR A 78 2.65 3.16 -0.27
N SER A 79 2.73 3.54 -1.55
CA SER A 79 3.99 3.96 -2.18
C SER A 79 4.50 5.27 -1.59
N ALA A 80 3.62 6.23 -1.35
CA ALA A 80 3.97 7.50 -0.70
C ALA A 80 4.48 7.29 0.73
N GLN A 81 3.82 6.41 1.49
CA GLN A 81 4.27 6.03 2.83
C GLN A 81 5.66 5.36 2.80
N ALA A 82 5.92 4.52 1.79
CA ALA A 82 7.23 3.87 1.63
C ALA A 82 8.36 4.89 1.40
N VAL A 83 8.09 5.99 0.69
CA VAL A 83 9.06 7.09 0.50
C VAL A 83 9.36 7.80 1.82
N LEU A 84 8.35 7.96 2.67
CA LEU A 84 8.48 8.64 3.97
C LEU A 84 9.09 7.75 5.06
N ARG A 85 9.07 6.43 4.86
CA ARG A 85 9.69 5.50 5.78
C ARG A 85 11.20 5.55 5.61
N THR A 86 11.90 6.01 6.62
CA THR A 86 13.32 5.71 6.82
C THR A 86 13.40 4.25 7.28
N ASP A 87 13.25 3.32 6.34
CA ASP A 87 13.42 1.90 6.64
C ASP A 87 14.90 1.65 6.95
N THR A 88 15.27 1.84 8.19
CA THR A 88 16.45 1.14 8.72
C THR A 88 16.05 -0.35 8.69
N PHE A 89 16.61 -1.06 7.71
CA PHE A 89 16.40 -2.51 7.60
C PHE A 89 16.86 -3.17 8.90
N ASP A 90 15.90 -3.64 9.70
CA ASP A 90 16.20 -4.48 10.85
C ASP A 90 16.02 -5.96 10.45
N PRO A 91 17.13 -6.72 10.34
CA PRO A 91 17.06 -8.12 9.98
C PRO A 91 16.22 -8.95 10.97
N ARG A 92 16.19 -8.58 12.24
CA ARG A 92 15.54 -9.37 13.30
C ARG A 92 14.01 -9.36 13.19
N THR A 93 13.44 -8.25 12.71
CA THR A 93 11.98 -8.05 12.58
C THR A 93 11.48 -8.20 11.14
N SER A 94 12.40 -8.35 10.18
CA SER A 94 12.08 -8.43 8.76
C SER A 94 11.40 -9.77 8.42
N THR A 95 10.25 -9.68 7.74
CA THR A 95 9.52 -10.82 7.20
C THR A 95 9.58 -10.88 5.66
N ARG A 96 10.56 -10.18 5.07
CA ARG A 96 10.73 -10.11 3.62
C ARG A 96 11.03 -11.48 3.01
N THR A 97 10.50 -11.71 1.81
CA THR A 97 10.82 -12.89 1.01
C THR A 97 11.87 -12.51 -0.04
N PHE A 98 12.98 -13.23 -0.05
CA PHE A 98 14.03 -13.09 -1.05
C PHE A 98 13.97 -14.26 -2.00
N ARG A 99 13.93 -13.99 -3.30
CA ARG A 99 13.93 -14.99 -4.37
C ARG A 99 15.28 -15.00 -5.07
N PHE A 100 15.94 -16.13 -5.05
CA PHE A 100 17.21 -16.33 -5.72
C PHE A 100 17.03 -17.29 -6.88
N MET A 101 17.58 -16.93 -8.02
CA MET A 101 17.73 -17.83 -9.16
C MET A 101 19.17 -18.34 -9.16
N LEU A 102 19.38 -19.60 -8.82
CA LEU A 102 20.70 -20.19 -8.64
C LEU A 102 20.81 -21.51 -9.41
N ALA A 103 22.04 -21.82 -9.88
CA ALA A 103 22.37 -23.14 -10.36
C ALA A 103 22.41 -24.14 -9.19
N ASP A 104 22.08 -25.41 -9.45
CA ASP A 104 21.94 -26.44 -8.41
C ASP A 104 23.18 -26.58 -7.52
N LEU A 105 24.38 -26.59 -8.16
CA LEU A 105 25.65 -26.68 -7.43
C LEU A 105 25.83 -25.52 -6.45
N VAL A 106 25.52 -24.29 -6.89
CA VAL A 106 25.65 -23.09 -6.06
C VAL A 106 24.65 -23.15 -4.91
N SER A 107 23.41 -23.60 -5.17
CA SER A 107 22.38 -23.76 -4.16
C SER A 107 22.84 -24.75 -3.07
N HIS A 108 23.37 -25.89 -3.43
CA HIS A 108 23.81 -26.91 -2.48
C HIS A 108 24.99 -26.43 -1.61
N LEU A 109 25.91 -25.65 -2.17
CA LEU A 109 27.09 -25.17 -1.43
C LEU A 109 26.78 -23.95 -0.54
N MET A 110 25.99 -23.00 -1.04
CA MET A 110 25.80 -21.72 -0.36
C MET A 110 24.59 -21.68 0.57
N MET A 111 23.51 -22.36 0.22
CA MET A 111 22.26 -22.25 0.99
C MET A 111 22.37 -22.74 2.43
N PRO A 112 23.00 -23.85 2.75
CA PRO A 112 23.13 -24.28 4.14
C PRO A 112 23.81 -23.23 5.03
N LEU A 113 24.87 -22.60 4.54
CA LEU A 113 25.60 -21.54 5.26
C LEU A 113 24.76 -20.28 5.43
N LEU A 114 24.08 -19.86 4.34
CA LEU A 114 23.21 -18.69 4.36
C LEU A 114 22.04 -18.89 5.31
N LEU A 115 21.34 -20.03 5.22
CA LEU A 115 20.19 -20.34 6.07
C LEU A 115 20.58 -20.46 7.56
N ALA A 116 21.71 -21.08 7.87
CA ALA A 116 22.23 -21.13 9.23
C ALA A 116 22.52 -19.74 9.80
N ARG A 117 23.04 -18.82 8.98
CA ARG A 117 23.26 -17.43 9.38
C ARG A 117 21.94 -16.66 9.55
N LEU A 118 21.01 -16.79 8.60
CA LEU A 118 19.70 -16.14 8.64
C LEU A 118 18.87 -16.60 9.84
N ALA A 119 18.87 -17.89 10.18
CA ALA A 119 18.17 -18.41 11.34
C ALA A 119 18.60 -17.73 12.65
N ARG A 120 19.84 -17.28 12.72
CA ARG A 120 20.39 -16.59 13.91
C ARG A 120 20.18 -15.09 13.90
N THR A 121 20.23 -14.46 12.71
CA THR A 121 20.26 -12.99 12.57
C THR A 121 18.95 -12.39 12.06
N ALA A 122 18.15 -13.20 11.37
CA ALA A 122 16.93 -12.73 10.68
C ALA A 122 15.88 -13.86 10.55
N PRO A 123 15.36 -14.38 11.68
CA PRO A 123 14.54 -15.61 11.68
C PRO A 123 13.21 -15.47 10.93
N GLY A 124 12.72 -14.25 10.70
CA GLY A 124 11.49 -13.98 9.95
C GLY A 124 11.66 -13.91 8.43
N ILE A 125 12.90 -13.88 7.94
CA ILE A 125 13.16 -13.81 6.49
C ILE A 125 12.85 -15.15 5.84
N ARG A 126 12.15 -15.07 4.70
CA ARG A 126 11.84 -16.22 3.85
C ARG A 126 12.74 -16.24 2.62
N VAL A 127 13.30 -17.40 2.30
CA VAL A 127 14.14 -17.60 1.11
C VAL A 127 13.45 -18.58 0.16
N GLU A 128 13.24 -18.16 -1.07
CA GLU A 128 12.72 -19.00 -2.15
C GLU A 128 13.82 -19.20 -3.19
N ILE A 129 14.11 -20.43 -3.54
CA ILE A 129 15.08 -20.77 -4.58
C ILE A 129 14.33 -21.16 -5.84
N ILE A 130 14.62 -20.46 -6.92
CA ILE A 130 14.09 -20.75 -8.25
C ILE A 130 15.22 -21.42 -9.04
N PRO A 131 15.05 -22.68 -9.50
CA PRO A 131 16.08 -23.34 -10.28
C PRO A 131 16.34 -22.56 -11.58
N TRP A 132 17.59 -22.26 -11.84
CA TRP A 132 17.99 -21.65 -13.11
C TRP A 132 17.93 -22.71 -14.22
N ARG A 133 16.87 -22.66 -14.99
CA ARG A 133 16.75 -23.45 -16.21
C ARG A 133 17.39 -22.63 -17.33
N GLY A 134 18.68 -22.88 -17.62
CA GLY A 134 19.36 -22.26 -18.74
C GLY A 134 18.52 -22.38 -20.01
N ARG A 135 18.45 -21.31 -20.81
CA ARG A 135 17.89 -21.42 -22.15
C ARG A 135 18.83 -22.34 -22.94
N HIS A 136 18.33 -23.47 -23.39
CA HIS A 136 18.96 -24.19 -24.46
C HIS A 136 18.84 -23.29 -25.69
N CYS A 137 19.99 -22.78 -26.20
CA CYS A 137 20.08 -22.20 -27.51
C CYS A 137 19.92 -23.30 -28.56
#